data_1e6f7be7832884a04ab69732c3c88b19
#
_entry.id   1e6f7be7832884a04ab69732c3c88b19
#
_cell.length_a   1.000
_cell.length_b   1.000
_cell.length_c   1.000
_cell.angle_alpha   90.00
_cell.angle_beta   90.00
_cell.angle_gamma   90.00
#
_symmetry.space_group_name_H-M   'P 1'
#
loop_
_entity.id
_entity.type
_entity.pdbx_description
1 polymer ?
#
loop_
_entity_poly.entity_id
_entity_poly.type
_entity_poly.pdbx_seq_one_letter_code
_entity_poly.pdbx_strand_id
1 'polypeptide(L)'
;MQINTKKKLAAGLSILSNITLTTLKIIAGILSGSLSIISEAIHSMSDFCASIITFFSVFKSSEPADIDHPYGHGKYEDMAGFIEGILILLASFFIIYKSAKKIILGLPAETENTLGIAVMFLAVLVNILVSSILFKVAKESGSISLYADGEQLRTDFYSSLGVLIG
;
A
#
# COMPACT_ATOMS: atom_id res chain seq x y z
N MET A 1 18.41 -19.99 -2.47
CA MET A 1 17.04 -20.48 -2.72
C MET A 1 16.02 -20.01 -1.69
N GLN A 2 16.33 -19.99 -0.40
CA GLN A 2 15.39 -19.54 0.65
C GLN A 2 14.99 -18.04 0.58
N ILE A 3 15.89 -17.14 0.19
CA ILE A 3 15.62 -15.69 0.21
C ILE A 3 14.60 -15.27 -0.86
N ASN A 4 14.72 -15.83 -2.08
CA ASN A 4 13.77 -15.54 -3.17
C ASN A 4 12.35 -16.05 -2.83
N THR A 5 12.26 -17.19 -2.12
CA THR A 5 10.96 -17.69 -1.65
C THR A 5 10.36 -16.76 -0.62
N LYS A 6 11.15 -16.24 0.34
CA LYS A 6 10.68 -15.26 1.31
C LYS A 6 10.18 -13.97 0.64
N LYS A 7 10.92 -13.45 -0.37
CA LYS A 7 10.51 -12.26 -1.14
C LYS A 7 9.13 -12.48 -1.81
N LYS A 8 8.97 -13.60 -2.50
CA LYS A 8 7.71 -13.95 -3.18
C LYS A 8 6.53 -14.11 -2.21
N LEU A 9 6.78 -14.73 -1.05
CA LEU A 9 5.75 -14.85 -0.02
C LEU A 9 5.38 -13.49 0.59
N ALA A 10 6.36 -12.61 0.84
CA ALA A 10 6.12 -11.29 1.37
C ALA A 10 5.32 -10.42 0.38
N ALA A 11 5.70 -10.41 -0.90
CA ALA A 11 4.97 -9.72 -1.95
C ALA A 11 3.54 -10.27 -2.13
N GLY A 12 3.38 -11.61 -2.07
CA GLY A 12 2.05 -12.24 -2.11
C GLY A 12 1.18 -11.88 -0.91
N LEU A 13 1.78 -11.75 0.29
CA LEU A 13 1.07 -11.31 1.49
C LEU A 13 0.60 -9.85 1.35
N SER A 14 1.43 -8.97 0.78
CA SER A 14 1.05 -7.58 0.51
C SER A 14 -0.15 -7.49 -0.42
N ILE A 15 -0.12 -8.16 -1.58
CA ILE A 15 -1.26 -8.21 -2.49
C ILE A 15 -2.52 -8.73 -1.80
N LEU A 16 -2.41 -9.83 -1.06
CA LEU A 16 -3.57 -10.43 -0.39
C LEU A 16 -4.17 -9.50 0.66
N SER A 17 -3.33 -8.82 1.44
CA SER A 17 -3.79 -7.84 2.42
C SER A 17 -4.47 -6.65 1.74
N ASN A 18 -3.86 -6.08 0.70
CA ASN A 18 -4.40 -4.93 0.00
C ASN A 18 -5.73 -5.23 -0.71
N ILE A 19 -5.87 -6.36 -1.40
CA ILE A 19 -7.15 -6.74 -2.01
C ILE A 19 -8.24 -6.96 -0.96
N THR A 20 -7.88 -7.59 0.17
CA THR A 20 -8.83 -7.84 1.27
C THR A 20 -9.30 -6.53 1.89
N LEU A 21 -8.37 -5.64 2.25
CA LEU A 21 -8.69 -4.35 2.85
C LEU A 21 -9.47 -3.44 1.89
N THR A 22 -9.07 -3.36 0.63
CA THR A 22 -9.80 -2.60 -0.40
C THR A 22 -11.23 -3.09 -0.56
N THR A 23 -11.41 -4.42 -0.62
CA THR A 23 -12.74 -5.02 -0.73
C THR A 23 -13.60 -4.70 0.49
N LEU A 24 -13.04 -4.82 1.70
CA LEU A 24 -13.74 -4.46 2.94
C LEU A 24 -14.13 -2.99 2.99
N LYS A 25 -13.24 -2.08 2.57
CA LYS A 25 -13.52 -0.64 2.50
C LYS A 25 -14.63 -0.33 1.47
N ILE A 26 -14.63 -0.98 0.30
CA ILE A 26 -15.68 -0.83 -0.70
C ILE A 26 -17.03 -1.28 -0.13
N ILE A 27 -17.09 -2.47 0.46
CA ILE A 27 -18.32 -2.99 1.07
C ILE A 27 -18.81 -2.07 2.18
N ALA A 28 -17.93 -1.66 3.09
CA ALA A 28 -18.27 -0.76 4.17
C ALA A 28 -18.76 0.60 3.64
N GLY A 29 -18.12 1.17 2.64
CA GLY A 29 -18.51 2.43 2.01
C GLY A 29 -19.90 2.38 1.39
N ILE A 30 -20.20 1.30 0.65
CA ILE A 30 -21.52 1.09 0.03
C ILE A 30 -22.61 0.90 1.10
N LEU A 31 -22.37 0.05 2.10
CA LEU A 31 -23.35 -0.25 3.15
C LEU A 31 -23.63 0.95 4.06
N SER A 32 -22.61 1.77 4.32
CA SER A 32 -22.73 2.95 5.16
C SER A 32 -23.23 4.20 4.43
N GLY A 33 -23.12 4.23 3.10
CA GLY A 33 -23.34 5.42 2.29
C GLY A 33 -22.35 6.55 2.55
N SER A 34 -21.22 6.28 3.23
CA SER A 34 -20.19 7.26 3.57
C SER A 34 -19.29 7.55 2.37
N LEU A 35 -19.29 8.81 1.92
CA LEU A 35 -18.39 9.27 0.85
C LEU A 35 -16.93 9.25 1.28
N SER A 36 -16.64 9.42 2.58
CA SER A 36 -15.31 9.33 3.14
C SER A 36 -14.73 7.92 2.96
N ILE A 37 -15.47 6.88 3.36
CA ILE A 37 -15.05 5.49 3.22
C ILE A 37 -14.90 5.10 1.75
N ILE A 38 -15.80 5.58 0.86
CA ILE A 38 -15.68 5.35 -0.58
C ILE A 38 -14.42 6.01 -1.14
N SER A 39 -14.12 7.25 -0.71
CA SER A 39 -12.88 7.94 -1.12
C SER A 39 -11.63 7.18 -0.66
N GLU A 40 -11.65 6.63 0.55
CA GLU A 40 -10.57 5.80 1.09
C GLU A 40 -10.45 4.45 0.35
N ALA A 41 -11.57 3.87 -0.07
CA ALA A 41 -11.56 2.66 -0.89
C ALA A 41 -10.93 2.90 -2.28
N ILE A 42 -11.20 4.07 -2.90
CA ILE A 42 -10.56 4.47 -4.16
C ILE A 42 -9.05 4.66 -3.98
N HIS A 43 -8.63 5.26 -2.85
CA HIS A 43 -7.20 5.39 -2.53
C HIS A 43 -6.55 4.01 -2.39
N SER A 44 -7.15 3.11 -1.62
CA SER A 44 -6.67 1.74 -1.45
C SER A 44 -6.64 0.92 -2.74
N MET A 45 -7.43 1.27 -3.76
CA MET A 45 -7.32 0.68 -5.10
C MET A 45 -5.98 1.04 -5.76
N SER A 46 -5.49 2.28 -5.58
CA SER A 46 -4.16 2.70 -6.07
C SER A 46 -3.05 1.93 -5.37
N ASP A 47 -3.18 1.69 -4.06
CA ASP A 47 -2.22 0.92 -3.26
C ASP A 47 -2.17 -0.54 -3.70
N PHE A 48 -3.33 -1.10 -4.01
CA PHE A 48 -3.42 -2.44 -4.61
C PHE A 48 -2.68 -2.52 -5.96
N CYS A 49 -2.81 -1.50 -6.82
CA CYS A 49 -2.05 -1.44 -8.08
C CYS A 49 -0.53 -1.42 -7.84
N ALA A 50 -0.06 -0.67 -6.84
CA ALA A 50 1.36 -0.63 -6.48
C ALA A 50 1.85 -2.01 -6.00
N SER A 51 1.11 -2.68 -5.12
CA SER A 51 1.46 -4.04 -4.66
C SER A 51 1.50 -5.07 -5.80
N ILE A 52 0.68 -4.91 -6.84
CA ILE A 52 0.78 -5.71 -8.06
C ILE A 52 2.13 -5.48 -8.75
N ILE A 53 2.56 -4.23 -8.88
CA ILE A 53 3.85 -3.88 -9.50
C ILE A 53 5.00 -4.53 -8.72
N THR A 54 5.01 -4.40 -7.38
CA THR A 54 5.99 -5.04 -6.50
C THR A 54 6.00 -6.56 -6.69
N PHE A 55 4.83 -7.18 -6.67
CA PHE A 55 4.71 -8.63 -6.82
C PHE A 55 5.34 -9.12 -8.13
N PHE A 56 4.96 -8.51 -9.26
CA PHE A 56 5.51 -8.89 -10.55
C PHE A 56 7.01 -8.61 -10.66
N SER A 57 7.48 -7.50 -10.10
CA SER A 57 8.90 -7.15 -10.11
C SER A 57 9.74 -8.17 -9.33
N VAL A 58 9.29 -8.59 -8.15
CA VAL A 58 9.94 -9.62 -7.34
C VAL A 58 9.98 -10.96 -8.06
N PHE A 59 8.91 -11.33 -8.76
CA PHE A 59 8.89 -12.56 -9.54
C PHE A 59 9.88 -12.48 -10.71
N LYS A 60 9.84 -11.39 -11.48
CA LYS A 60 10.71 -11.22 -12.65
C LYS A 60 12.19 -11.07 -12.25
N SER A 61 12.49 -10.31 -11.22
CA SER A 61 13.86 -10.14 -10.72
C SER A 61 14.50 -11.44 -10.24
N SER A 62 13.69 -12.42 -9.87
CA SER A 62 14.16 -13.74 -9.41
C SER A 62 14.56 -14.69 -10.55
N GLU A 63 14.31 -14.32 -11.80
CA GLU A 63 14.72 -15.09 -12.97
C GLU A 63 16.24 -14.99 -13.19
N PRO A 64 16.91 -16.07 -13.60
CA PRO A 64 18.33 -16.04 -13.92
C PRO A 64 18.61 -15.18 -15.17
N ALA A 65 19.89 -14.86 -15.39
CA ALA A 65 20.33 -14.21 -16.62
C ALA A 65 19.97 -15.05 -17.83
N ASP A 66 19.57 -14.36 -18.92
CA ASP A 66 19.24 -14.93 -20.22
C ASP A 66 19.98 -14.20 -21.35
N ILE A 67 19.68 -14.55 -22.61
CA ILE A 67 20.37 -13.98 -23.77
C ILE A 67 20.10 -12.48 -23.90
N ASP A 68 18.88 -12.04 -23.60
CA ASP A 68 18.45 -10.65 -23.69
C ASP A 68 18.87 -9.83 -22.45
N HIS A 69 19.05 -10.50 -21.30
CA HIS A 69 19.44 -9.90 -20.04
C HIS A 69 20.66 -10.60 -19.42
N PRO A 70 21.87 -10.39 -19.97
CA PRO A 70 23.10 -11.08 -19.54
C PRO A 70 23.49 -10.83 -18.09
N TYR A 71 23.05 -9.70 -17.51
CA TYR A 71 23.29 -9.31 -16.11
C TYR A 71 22.14 -9.73 -15.16
N GLY A 72 21.15 -10.49 -15.65
CA GLY A 72 19.97 -10.89 -14.91
C GLY A 72 18.89 -9.83 -14.83
N HIS A 73 17.84 -10.12 -14.08
CA HIS A 73 16.61 -9.34 -14.04
C HIS A 73 16.45 -8.44 -12.79
N GLY A 74 17.50 -8.28 -11.98
CA GLY A 74 17.44 -7.53 -10.71
C GLY A 74 16.91 -6.10 -10.81
N LYS A 75 17.20 -5.41 -11.92
CA LYS A 75 16.74 -4.04 -12.17
C LYS A 75 15.21 -3.86 -12.21
N TYR A 76 14.43 -4.93 -12.37
CA TYR A 76 12.97 -4.85 -12.29
C TYR A 76 12.50 -4.40 -10.89
N GLU A 77 13.19 -4.82 -9.83
CA GLU A 77 12.88 -4.34 -8.47
C GLU A 77 13.25 -2.86 -8.27
N ASP A 78 14.38 -2.42 -8.84
CA ASP A 78 14.79 -1.01 -8.77
C ASP A 78 13.75 -0.10 -9.47
N MET A 79 13.29 -0.52 -10.65
CA MET A 79 12.25 0.19 -11.40
C MET A 79 10.92 0.22 -10.65
N ALA A 80 10.50 -0.90 -10.08
CA ALA A 80 9.27 -0.98 -9.30
C ALA A 80 9.35 -0.06 -8.07
N GLY A 81 10.43 -0.12 -7.29
CA GLY A 81 10.62 0.76 -6.14
C GLY A 81 10.64 2.25 -6.52
N PHE A 82 11.21 2.60 -7.69
CA PHE A 82 11.16 3.97 -8.20
C PHE A 82 9.73 4.40 -8.54
N ILE A 83 8.96 3.56 -9.23
CA ILE A 83 7.55 3.84 -9.57
C ILE A 83 6.71 4.00 -8.29
N GLU A 84 6.88 3.11 -7.31
CA GLU A 84 6.20 3.19 -6.01
C GLU A 84 6.57 4.46 -5.25
N GLY A 85 7.84 4.86 -5.25
CA GLY A 85 8.27 6.12 -4.67
C GLY A 85 7.53 7.33 -5.29
N ILE A 86 7.35 7.35 -6.61
CA ILE A 86 6.55 8.38 -7.29
C ILE A 86 5.09 8.33 -6.86
N LEU A 87 4.49 7.13 -6.77
CA LEU A 87 3.09 6.97 -6.34
C LEU A 87 2.88 7.47 -4.91
N ILE A 88 3.81 7.17 -3.99
CA ILE A 88 3.78 7.68 -2.61
C ILE A 88 3.85 9.21 -2.58
N LEU A 89 4.74 9.82 -3.36
CA LEU A 89 4.85 11.28 -3.45
C LEU A 89 3.56 11.92 -3.98
N LEU A 90 2.96 11.35 -5.03
CA LEU A 90 1.69 11.84 -5.59
C LEU A 90 0.54 11.69 -4.58
N ALA A 91 0.45 10.55 -3.90
CA ALA A 91 -0.55 10.30 -2.86
C ALA A 91 -0.40 11.30 -1.70
N SER A 92 0.82 11.52 -1.22
CA SER A 92 1.13 12.47 -0.15
C SER A 92 0.72 13.90 -0.54
N PHE A 93 1.06 14.33 -1.76
CA PHE A 93 0.66 15.64 -2.27
C PHE A 93 -0.86 15.79 -2.34
N PHE A 94 -1.56 14.74 -2.79
CA PHE A 94 -3.03 14.73 -2.87
C PHE A 94 -3.70 14.82 -1.48
N ILE A 95 -3.16 14.11 -0.49
CA ILE A 95 -3.63 14.17 0.90
C ILE A 95 -3.45 15.57 1.47
N ILE A 96 -2.26 16.17 1.29
CA ILE A 96 -1.97 17.53 1.74
C ILE A 96 -2.93 18.53 1.09
N TYR A 97 -3.13 18.44 -0.23
CA TYR A 97 -4.04 19.30 -0.97
C TYR A 97 -5.49 19.18 -0.46
N LYS A 98 -6.01 17.97 -0.29
CA LYS A 98 -7.36 17.72 0.25
C LYS A 98 -7.52 18.30 1.66
N SER A 99 -6.55 18.04 2.53
CA SER A 99 -6.57 18.50 3.92
C SER A 99 -6.53 20.02 4.00
N ALA A 100 -5.64 20.66 3.25
CA ALA A 100 -5.56 22.12 3.18
C ALA A 100 -6.87 22.74 2.67
N LYS A 101 -7.45 22.16 1.61
CA LYS A 101 -8.72 22.62 1.06
C LYS A 101 -9.86 22.49 2.09
N LYS A 102 -9.91 21.38 2.84
CA LYS A 102 -10.92 21.13 3.88
C LYS A 102 -10.83 22.17 5.01
N ILE A 103 -9.61 22.50 5.44
CA ILE A 103 -9.35 23.52 6.47
C ILE A 103 -9.74 24.92 5.96
N ILE A 104 -9.29 25.32 4.76
CA ILE A 104 -9.54 26.65 4.20
C ILE A 104 -11.05 26.90 3.98
N LEU A 105 -11.78 25.89 3.53
CA LEU A 105 -13.21 26.00 3.26
C LEU A 105 -14.08 25.80 4.51
N GLY A 106 -13.50 25.48 5.66
CA GLY A 106 -14.24 25.22 6.90
C GLY A 106 -15.23 24.06 6.77
N LEU A 107 -14.92 23.04 5.93
CA LEU A 107 -15.84 21.91 5.73
C LEU A 107 -15.92 21.07 7.01
N PRO A 108 -17.12 20.65 7.42
CA PRO A 108 -17.28 19.86 8.63
C PRO A 108 -16.52 18.54 8.52
N ALA A 109 -16.07 18.02 9.67
CA ALA A 109 -15.58 16.67 9.76
C ALA A 109 -16.72 15.71 9.39
N GLU A 110 -16.43 14.75 8.52
CA GLU A 110 -17.42 13.72 8.23
C GLU A 110 -17.51 12.79 9.43
N THR A 111 -18.72 12.55 9.91
CA THR A 111 -18.95 11.59 11.01
C THR A 111 -18.91 10.19 10.43
N GLU A 112 -17.87 9.46 10.74
CA GLU A 112 -17.76 8.04 10.40
C GLU A 112 -18.75 7.23 11.24
N ASN A 113 -19.42 6.29 10.58
CA ASN A 113 -20.26 5.34 11.30
C ASN A 113 -19.41 4.23 11.94
N THR A 114 -20.01 3.49 12.88
CA THR A 114 -19.32 2.43 13.65
C THR A 114 -18.65 1.38 12.72
N LEU A 115 -19.27 1.08 11.59
CA LEU A 115 -18.75 0.10 10.62
C LEU A 115 -17.49 0.64 9.94
N GLY A 116 -17.48 1.93 9.57
CA GLY A 116 -16.32 2.59 9.02
C GLY A 116 -15.14 2.60 9.98
N ILE A 117 -15.38 2.98 11.22
CA ILE A 117 -14.36 2.97 12.29
C ILE A 117 -13.77 1.57 12.48
N ALA A 118 -14.61 0.52 12.51
CA ALA A 118 -14.16 -0.85 12.67
C ALA A 118 -13.26 -1.31 11.51
N VAL A 119 -13.64 -1.00 10.26
CA VAL A 119 -12.85 -1.34 9.07
C VAL A 119 -11.52 -0.56 9.05
N MET A 120 -11.54 0.73 9.39
CA MET A 120 -10.34 1.56 9.50
C MET A 120 -9.37 1.02 10.57
N PHE A 121 -9.88 0.65 11.75
CA PHE A 121 -9.08 0.06 12.81
C PHE A 121 -8.45 -1.26 12.38
N LEU A 122 -9.20 -2.13 11.68
CA LEU A 122 -8.67 -3.36 11.12
C LEU A 122 -7.57 -3.08 10.09
N ALA A 123 -7.77 -2.09 9.20
CA ALA A 123 -6.78 -1.70 8.21
C ALA A 123 -5.47 -1.22 8.87
N VAL A 124 -5.55 -0.41 9.93
CA VAL A 124 -4.40 0.02 10.72
C VAL A 124 -3.61 -1.17 11.25
N LEU A 125 -4.27 -2.15 11.87
CA LEU A 125 -3.60 -3.33 12.41
C LEU A 125 -2.94 -4.18 11.33
N VAL A 126 -3.64 -4.44 10.23
CA VAL A 126 -3.12 -5.25 9.12
C VAL A 126 -1.93 -4.54 8.46
N ASN A 127 -2.02 -3.24 8.19
CA ASN A 127 -0.96 -2.46 7.56
C ASN A 127 0.33 -2.44 8.42
N ILE A 128 0.23 -2.29 9.74
CA ILE A 128 1.39 -2.39 10.64
C ILE A 128 2.04 -3.77 10.55
N LEU A 129 1.24 -4.83 10.62
CA LEU A 129 1.77 -6.20 10.61
C LEU A 129 2.45 -6.52 9.29
N VAL A 130 1.78 -6.22 8.16
CA VAL A 130 2.30 -6.53 6.83
C VAL A 130 3.52 -5.67 6.52
N SER A 131 3.49 -4.35 6.76
CA SER A 131 4.65 -3.48 6.55
C SER A 131 5.87 -3.92 7.35
N SER A 132 5.68 -4.35 8.60
CA SER A 132 6.78 -4.88 9.43
C SER A 132 7.42 -6.14 8.83
N ILE A 133 6.59 -7.02 8.25
CA ILE A 133 7.08 -8.23 7.55
C ILE A 133 7.84 -7.83 6.28
N LEU A 134 7.28 -6.90 5.48
CA LEU A 134 7.91 -6.40 4.27
C LEU A 134 9.28 -5.78 4.56
N PHE A 135 9.39 -4.89 5.56
CA PHE A 135 10.67 -4.29 5.95
C PHE A 135 11.69 -5.32 6.40
N LYS A 136 11.27 -6.33 7.17
CA LYS A 136 12.17 -7.40 7.59
C LYS A 136 12.73 -8.16 6.40
N VAL A 137 11.87 -8.59 5.47
CA VAL A 137 12.29 -9.34 4.29
C VAL A 137 13.08 -8.45 3.33
N ALA A 138 12.68 -7.19 3.14
CA ALA A 138 13.42 -6.21 2.33
C ALA A 138 14.85 -6.02 2.84
N LYS A 139 15.02 -5.85 4.15
CA LYS A 139 16.33 -5.70 4.78
C LYS A 139 17.20 -6.96 4.64
N GLU A 140 16.61 -8.16 4.79
CA GLU A 140 17.32 -9.43 4.65
C GLU A 140 17.74 -9.70 3.19
N SER A 141 16.96 -9.22 2.21
CA SER A 141 17.14 -9.52 0.79
C SER A 141 17.75 -8.40 -0.04
N GLY A 142 17.82 -7.18 0.51
CA GLY A 142 18.20 -5.99 -0.27
C GLY A 142 17.16 -5.56 -1.29
N SER A 143 15.90 -5.98 -1.16
CA SER A 143 14.82 -5.71 -2.12
C SER A 143 14.29 -4.28 -1.96
N ILE A 144 14.54 -3.42 -2.94
CA ILE A 144 14.07 -2.03 -2.95
C ILE A 144 12.56 -1.98 -3.13
N SER A 145 11.98 -2.82 -3.98
CA SER A 145 10.53 -2.85 -4.20
C SER A 145 9.75 -3.27 -2.95
N LEU A 146 10.19 -4.30 -2.22
CA LEU A 146 9.55 -4.66 -0.95
C LEU A 146 9.69 -3.58 0.12
N TYR A 147 10.79 -2.83 0.09
CA TYR A 147 10.96 -1.71 1.00
C TYR A 147 9.99 -0.57 0.68
N ALA A 148 9.83 -0.23 -0.60
CA ALA A 148 8.90 0.80 -1.06
C ALA A 148 7.44 0.42 -0.76
N ASP A 149 7.04 -0.83 -1.03
CA ASP A 149 5.71 -1.36 -0.69
C ASP A 149 5.45 -1.31 0.85
N GLY A 150 6.47 -1.61 1.65
CA GLY A 150 6.42 -1.47 3.11
C GLY A 150 6.21 -0.02 3.56
N GLU A 151 6.88 0.95 2.93
CA GLU A 151 6.69 2.39 3.22
C GLU A 151 5.31 2.88 2.79
N GLN A 152 4.76 2.37 1.69
CA GLN A 152 3.41 2.68 1.27
C GLN A 152 2.38 2.23 2.31
N LEU A 153 2.41 0.96 2.74
CA LEU A 153 1.51 0.47 3.80
C LEU A 153 1.68 1.24 5.12
N ARG A 154 2.88 1.71 5.41
CA ARG A 154 3.15 2.55 6.58
C ARG A 154 2.54 3.95 6.44
N THR A 155 2.54 4.51 5.25
CA THR A 155 1.87 5.80 4.95
C THR A 155 0.36 5.66 5.13
N ASP A 156 -0.24 4.56 4.65
CA ASP A 156 -1.66 4.25 4.82
C ASP A 156 -2.04 4.07 6.29
N PHE A 157 -1.15 3.47 7.08
CA PHE A 157 -1.32 3.41 8.53
C PHE A 157 -1.43 4.81 9.13
N TYR A 158 -0.53 5.73 8.80
CA TYR A 158 -0.56 7.09 9.36
C TYR A 158 -1.79 7.88 8.89
N SER A 159 -2.22 7.73 7.64
CA SER A 159 -3.43 8.38 7.13
C SER A 159 -4.68 7.84 7.82
N SER A 160 -4.82 6.53 7.97
CA SER A 160 -5.93 5.89 8.67
C SER A 160 -5.97 6.25 10.16
N LEU A 161 -4.81 6.34 10.82
CA LEU A 161 -4.71 6.79 12.20
C LEU A 161 -5.12 8.25 12.35
N GLY A 162 -4.74 9.11 11.42
CA GLY A 162 -5.16 10.52 11.37
C GLY A 162 -6.68 10.68 11.29
N VAL A 163 -7.34 9.84 10.50
CA VAL A 163 -8.80 9.82 10.39
C VAL A 163 -9.48 9.32 11.68
N LEU A 164 -8.87 8.36 12.38
CA LEU A 164 -9.41 7.84 13.66
C LEU A 164 -9.31 8.82 14.83
N ILE A 165 -8.33 9.74 14.78
CA ILE A 165 -8.06 10.70 15.88
C ILE A 165 -8.77 12.05 15.64
N GLY A 166 -8.99 12.43 14.38
CA GLY A 166 -9.58 13.71 13.95
C GLY A 166 -11.05 13.69 13.78
#